data_5b9a2bd0839d936f120dee83bdf8b335
#
_entry.id   5b9a2bd0839d936f120dee83bdf8b335
#
_cell.length_a   1.000
_cell.length_b   1.000
_cell.length_c   1.000
_cell.angle_alpha   90.00
_cell.angle_beta   90.00
_cell.angle_gamma   90.00
#
_symmetry.space_group_name_H-M   'P 1'
#
loop_
_entity.id
_entity.type
_entity.pdbx_description
1 polymer ?
#
loop_
_entity_poly.entity_id
_entity_poly.type
_entity_poly.pdbx_seq_one_letter_code
_entity_poly.pdbx_strand_id
1 'polypeptide(L)'
;MTDQRTAWGWGLASVDAAGNTLDVWYPELKLGEAPKEVARPNHNFGNLAHEGVDVRGVRRIPVFTVSKLDEPIEDAADAYLRLHLLSMRLAKPNTLNLDGIFAALNNVVWTNYGPFAVEDFALRKLDVMAAANQSAPGLPKADVNVLSIDKFPRMVDYVVPTGVRIGDADRVRLGAHLSEGTTVMHAGFVNFNAGTLGVSMVEGRVSQGVGGGNGS
;
A
#
# COMPACT_ATOMS: atom_id res chain seq x y z
N MET A 1 24.88 -0.15 23.18
CA MET A 1 24.27 -0.71 21.97
C MET A 1 22.94 0.03 21.81
N THR A 2 22.80 0.88 20.82
CA THR A 2 21.51 1.52 20.53
C THR A 2 20.58 0.40 20.08
N ASP A 3 19.47 0.24 20.81
CA ASP A 3 18.44 -0.75 20.50
C ASP A 3 17.89 -0.42 19.11
N GLN A 4 18.21 -1.23 18.10
CA GLN A 4 17.82 -1.00 16.71
C GLN A 4 16.30 -1.14 16.61
N ARG A 5 15.63 -0.10 16.14
CA ARG A 5 14.17 -0.14 15.98
C ARG A 5 13.79 -1.07 14.86
N THR A 6 12.92 -2.02 15.13
CA THR A 6 12.42 -2.99 14.15
C THR A 6 10.91 -3.01 14.13
N ALA A 7 10.36 -3.52 13.02
CA ALA A 7 8.95 -3.86 12.89
C ALA A 7 8.81 -5.08 11.99
N TRP A 8 7.70 -5.81 12.12
CA TRP A 8 7.49 -7.03 11.37
C TRP A 8 6.02 -7.36 11.17
N GLY A 9 5.74 -8.21 10.20
CA GLY A 9 4.41 -8.73 9.95
C GLY A 9 4.34 -9.67 8.76
N TRP A 10 3.20 -10.35 8.67
CA TRP A 10 2.83 -11.09 7.48
C TRP A 10 2.06 -10.20 6.52
N GLY A 11 2.46 -10.19 5.26
CA GLY A 11 1.80 -9.48 4.17
C GLY A 11 1.37 -10.43 3.04
N LEU A 12 0.49 -9.93 2.20
CA LEU A 12 0.08 -10.57 0.95
C LEU A 12 0.65 -9.75 -0.20
N ALA A 13 1.65 -10.30 -0.89
CA ALA A 13 2.31 -9.65 -2.01
C ALA A 13 1.64 -10.01 -3.33
N SER A 14 1.49 -9.03 -4.22
CA SER A 14 1.20 -9.25 -5.63
C SER A 14 2.52 -9.21 -6.40
N VAL A 15 2.82 -10.28 -7.11
CA VAL A 15 4.10 -10.45 -7.84
C VAL A 15 3.79 -10.75 -9.30
N ASP A 16 4.40 -10.02 -10.22
CA ASP A 16 4.22 -10.22 -11.65
C ASP A 16 4.92 -11.51 -12.16
N ALA A 17 4.74 -11.82 -13.44
CA ALA A 17 5.33 -13.00 -14.05
C ALA A 17 6.87 -12.94 -14.11
N ALA A 18 7.47 -11.75 -14.08
CA ALA A 18 8.92 -11.56 -14.07
C ALA A 18 9.52 -11.66 -12.65
N GLY A 19 8.68 -11.75 -11.61
CA GLY A 19 9.10 -11.82 -10.22
C GLY A 19 9.19 -10.47 -9.50
N ASN A 20 8.72 -9.39 -10.12
CA ASN A 20 8.71 -8.08 -9.49
C ASN A 20 7.53 -7.97 -8.52
N THR A 21 7.77 -7.49 -7.32
CA THR A 21 6.71 -7.18 -6.36
C THR A 21 6.02 -5.88 -6.76
N LEU A 22 4.73 -5.96 -7.07
CA LEU A 22 3.90 -4.82 -7.45
C LEU A 22 3.36 -4.09 -6.23
N ASP A 23 2.87 -4.85 -5.24
CA ASP A 23 2.44 -4.35 -3.93
C ASP A 23 2.59 -5.39 -2.84
N VAL A 24 2.47 -4.94 -1.58
CA VAL A 24 2.26 -5.82 -0.43
C VAL A 24 1.24 -5.19 0.50
N TRP A 25 0.20 -5.94 0.84
CA TRP A 25 -0.77 -5.54 1.85
C TRP A 25 -0.46 -6.20 3.20
N TYR A 26 -0.29 -5.39 4.24
CA TYR A 26 -0.09 -5.83 5.61
C TYR A 26 -1.35 -5.53 6.44
N PRO A 27 -2.18 -6.54 6.76
CA PRO A 27 -3.38 -6.32 7.58
C PRO A 27 -3.05 -5.98 9.03
N GLU A 28 -1.91 -6.45 9.54
CA GLU A 28 -1.44 -6.20 10.89
C GLU A 28 0.09 -6.11 10.90
N LEU A 29 0.62 -5.16 11.67
CA LEU A 29 2.06 -4.99 11.91
C LEU A 29 2.36 -4.87 13.38
N LYS A 30 3.57 -5.29 13.77
CA LYS A 30 4.07 -5.20 15.14
C LYS A 30 5.40 -4.48 15.18
N LEU A 31 5.57 -3.63 16.20
CA LEU A 31 6.84 -2.97 16.50
C LEU A 31 7.67 -3.86 17.43
N GLY A 32 8.99 -3.75 17.33
CA GLY A 32 9.96 -4.51 18.12
C GLY A 32 10.48 -5.74 17.38
N GLU A 33 11.27 -6.55 18.10
CA GLU A 33 11.89 -7.75 17.53
C GLU A 33 10.86 -8.81 17.16
N ALA A 34 11.06 -9.44 16.01
CA ALA A 34 10.25 -10.58 15.59
C ALA A 34 10.58 -11.79 16.48
N PRO A 35 9.58 -12.54 16.96
CA PRO A 35 9.81 -13.83 17.60
C PRO A 35 10.58 -14.79 16.68
N LYS A 36 11.35 -15.72 17.27
CA LYS A 36 12.10 -16.72 16.49
C LYS A 36 11.22 -17.57 15.60
N GLU A 37 9.99 -17.83 16.04
CA GLU A 37 8.98 -18.54 15.27
C GLU A 37 7.71 -17.69 15.23
N VAL A 38 7.32 -17.29 14.03
CA VAL A 38 6.06 -16.56 13.77
C VAL A 38 5.19 -17.43 12.91
N ALA A 39 4.14 -17.97 13.53
CA ALA A 39 3.15 -18.76 12.80
C ALA A 39 2.51 -17.91 11.71
N ARG A 40 2.39 -18.49 10.50
CA ARG A 40 1.60 -17.89 9.43
C ARG A 40 0.14 -17.76 9.90
N PRO A 41 -0.52 -16.61 9.69
CA PRO A 41 -1.93 -16.46 10.05
C PRO A 41 -2.79 -17.53 9.40
N ASN A 42 -3.59 -18.25 10.21
CA ASN A 42 -4.40 -19.38 9.73
C ASN A 42 -5.65 -18.96 8.96
N HIS A 43 -6.09 -17.71 9.08
CA HIS A 43 -7.33 -17.26 8.48
C HIS A 43 -7.07 -16.44 7.21
N ASN A 44 -7.70 -16.85 6.14
CA ASN A 44 -7.87 -16.15 4.87
C ASN A 44 -6.64 -15.92 3.98
N PHE A 45 -5.39 -15.88 4.49
CA PHE A 45 -4.22 -15.80 3.62
C PHE A 45 -4.18 -16.98 2.63
N GLY A 46 -4.52 -18.20 3.08
CA GLY A 46 -4.55 -19.38 2.23
C GLY A 46 -5.57 -19.29 1.09
N ASN A 47 -6.71 -18.66 1.32
CA ASN A 47 -7.78 -18.51 0.32
C ASN A 47 -7.52 -17.34 -0.65
N LEU A 48 -6.70 -16.36 -0.24
CA LEU A 48 -6.34 -15.21 -1.07
C LEU A 48 -5.01 -15.42 -1.80
N ALA A 49 -4.15 -16.30 -1.28
CA ALA A 49 -2.87 -16.64 -1.89
C ALA A 49 -3.07 -17.68 -2.99
N HIS A 50 -2.39 -17.50 -4.11
CA HIS A 50 -2.28 -18.49 -5.18
C HIS A 50 -0.89 -18.38 -5.82
N GLU A 51 -0.26 -19.53 -6.02
CA GLU A 51 1.10 -19.61 -6.59
C GLU A 51 1.10 -19.47 -8.10
N GLY A 52 -0.01 -19.82 -8.76
CA GLY A 52 -0.18 -19.61 -10.19
C GLY A 52 -0.44 -18.15 -10.53
N VAL A 53 -0.11 -17.72 -11.73
CA VAL A 53 -0.49 -16.38 -12.23
C VAL A 53 -1.97 -16.37 -12.59
N ASP A 54 -2.67 -15.32 -12.19
CA ASP A 54 -4.03 -15.04 -12.59
C ASP A 54 -4.09 -14.40 -13.99
N VAL A 55 -5.30 -14.07 -14.45
CA VAL A 55 -5.51 -13.43 -15.76
C VAL A 55 -4.81 -12.07 -15.92
N ARG A 56 -4.40 -11.43 -14.83
CA ARG A 56 -3.57 -10.21 -14.85
C ARG A 56 -2.09 -10.51 -15.05
N GLY A 57 -1.67 -11.79 -15.00
CA GLY A 57 -0.27 -12.20 -14.95
C GLY A 57 0.35 -12.04 -13.56
N VAL A 58 -0.47 -12.00 -12.49
CA VAL A 58 -0.04 -11.74 -11.12
C VAL A 58 -0.25 -12.96 -10.23
N ARG A 59 0.74 -13.28 -9.40
CA ARG A 59 0.65 -14.24 -8.29
C ARG A 59 0.38 -13.49 -7.01
N ARG A 60 -0.36 -14.11 -6.09
CA ARG A 60 -0.55 -13.58 -4.73
C ARG A 60 0.09 -14.53 -3.72
N ILE A 61 1.17 -14.08 -3.11
CA ILE A 61 1.97 -14.89 -2.18
C ILE A 61 2.06 -14.24 -0.81
N PRO A 62 1.98 -15.03 0.28
CA PRO A 62 2.25 -14.51 1.62
C PRO A 62 3.74 -14.29 1.78
N VAL A 63 4.09 -13.15 2.38
CA VAL A 63 5.46 -12.78 2.71
C VAL A 63 5.57 -12.43 4.18
N PHE A 64 6.63 -12.87 4.83
CA PHE A 64 6.98 -12.44 6.18
C PHE A 64 8.13 -11.46 6.09
N THR A 65 7.93 -10.25 6.59
CA THR A 65 8.91 -9.16 6.49
C THR A 65 9.32 -8.72 7.89
N VAL A 66 10.61 -8.52 8.07
CA VAL A 66 11.21 -7.86 9.24
C VAL A 66 11.95 -6.64 8.74
N SER A 67 11.55 -5.47 9.20
CA SER A 67 12.11 -4.18 8.80
C SER A 67 12.99 -3.60 9.89
N LYS A 68 14.18 -3.15 9.52
CA LYS A 68 15.10 -2.39 10.38
C LYS A 68 14.91 -0.90 10.11
N LEU A 69 14.11 -0.26 10.93
CA LEU A 69 13.52 1.06 10.65
C LEU A 69 14.55 2.21 10.55
N ASP A 70 15.77 2.02 11.01
CA ASP A 70 16.85 2.99 10.99
C ASP A 70 17.83 2.78 9.83
N GLU A 71 17.74 1.64 9.11
CA GLU A 71 18.54 1.32 7.93
C GLU A 71 17.82 1.73 6.64
N PRO A 72 18.53 1.92 5.51
CA PRO A 72 17.89 2.10 4.21
C PRO A 72 16.92 0.96 3.87
N ILE A 73 15.97 1.24 2.99
CA ILE A 73 14.99 0.24 2.53
C ILE A 73 15.70 -0.87 1.76
N GLU A 74 15.40 -2.12 2.12
CA GLU A 74 16.01 -3.31 1.54
C GLU A 74 15.35 -3.72 0.23
N ASP A 75 14.01 -3.78 0.20
CA ASP A 75 13.22 -4.19 -0.96
C ASP A 75 11.80 -3.58 -0.95
N ALA A 76 10.97 -4.00 -1.91
CA ALA A 76 9.59 -3.53 -2.00
C ALA A 76 8.74 -3.95 -0.79
N ALA A 77 8.95 -5.13 -0.21
CA ALA A 77 8.18 -5.59 0.94
C ALA A 77 8.50 -4.74 2.18
N ASP A 78 9.77 -4.42 2.40
CA ASP A 78 10.20 -3.49 3.45
C ASP A 78 9.64 -2.07 3.23
N ALA A 79 9.66 -1.58 1.99
CA ALA A 79 9.07 -0.29 1.64
C ALA A 79 7.58 -0.23 1.99
N TYR A 80 6.80 -1.22 1.55
CA TYR A 80 5.36 -1.30 1.85
C TYR A 80 5.09 -1.45 3.35
N LEU A 81 5.92 -2.19 4.09
CA LEU A 81 5.81 -2.31 5.55
C LEU A 81 5.92 -0.93 6.21
N ARG A 82 6.94 -0.14 5.87
CA ARG A 82 7.14 1.21 6.43
C ARG A 82 6.02 2.17 6.03
N LEU A 83 5.51 2.11 4.80
CA LEU A 83 4.35 2.89 4.38
C LEU A 83 3.09 2.55 5.21
N HIS A 84 2.85 1.25 5.49
CA HIS A 84 1.76 0.82 6.36
C HIS A 84 1.92 1.31 7.80
N LEU A 85 3.14 1.27 8.37
CA LEU A 85 3.40 1.80 9.72
C LEU A 85 2.97 3.27 9.85
N LEU A 86 3.26 4.08 8.84
CA LEU A 86 2.86 5.49 8.82
C LEU A 86 1.33 5.63 8.74
N SER A 87 0.69 4.92 7.81
CA SER A 87 -0.76 5.01 7.60
C SER A 87 -1.57 4.39 8.74
N MET A 88 -1.06 3.35 9.39
CA MET A 88 -1.63 2.75 10.60
C MET A 88 -1.37 3.56 11.88
N ARG A 89 -0.66 4.69 11.80
CA ARG A 89 -0.28 5.54 12.94
C ARG A 89 0.66 4.86 13.94
N LEU A 90 1.35 3.78 13.53
CA LEU A 90 2.38 3.11 14.33
C LEU A 90 3.72 3.85 14.29
N ALA A 91 3.91 4.70 13.28
CA ALA A 91 5.03 5.61 13.15
C ALA A 91 4.55 7.00 12.72
N LYS A 92 5.33 8.04 13.06
CA LYS A 92 5.07 9.42 12.64
C LYS A 92 5.89 9.77 11.39
N PRO A 93 5.47 10.77 10.60
CA PRO A 93 6.30 11.29 9.51
C PRO A 93 7.71 11.67 10.01
N ASN A 94 8.71 11.44 9.17
CA ASN A 94 10.13 11.73 9.44
C ASN A 94 10.76 10.94 10.60
N THR A 95 10.14 9.85 11.04
CA THR A 95 10.72 8.99 12.09
C THR A 95 11.27 7.67 11.58
N LEU A 96 11.06 7.36 10.31
CA LEU A 96 11.57 6.15 9.65
C LEU A 96 12.63 6.53 8.61
N ASN A 97 13.65 5.69 8.44
CA ASN A 97 14.52 5.81 7.28
C ASN A 97 13.78 5.33 6.03
N LEU A 98 13.64 6.17 5.01
CA LEU A 98 13.00 5.86 3.73
C LEU A 98 13.98 5.99 2.55
N ASP A 99 15.29 6.02 2.83
CA ASP A 99 16.31 6.04 1.78
C ASP A 99 16.18 4.79 0.90
N GLY A 100 16.20 5.00 -0.41
CA GLY A 100 16.04 3.93 -1.39
C GLY A 100 14.60 3.62 -1.79
N ILE A 101 13.56 4.23 -1.20
CA ILE A 101 12.15 3.88 -1.46
C ILE A 101 11.78 3.95 -2.95
N PHE A 102 12.26 4.96 -3.67
CA PHE A 102 11.97 5.09 -5.11
C PHE A 102 12.64 4.02 -5.98
N ALA A 103 13.76 3.47 -5.53
CA ALA A 103 14.42 2.35 -6.21
C ALA A 103 13.75 1.01 -5.88
N ALA A 104 13.29 0.84 -4.65
CA ALA A 104 12.65 -0.38 -4.17
C ALA A 104 11.24 -0.58 -4.75
N LEU A 105 10.48 0.51 -4.98
CA LEU A 105 9.12 0.43 -5.50
C LEU A 105 9.08 0.43 -7.02
N ASN A 106 8.31 -0.50 -7.60
CA ASN A 106 8.03 -0.55 -9.02
C ASN A 106 6.95 0.45 -9.43
N ASN A 107 6.97 0.87 -10.69
CA ASN A 107 5.86 1.60 -11.29
C ASN A 107 4.74 0.61 -11.61
N VAL A 108 3.51 0.90 -11.19
CA VAL A 108 2.37 -0.03 -11.24
C VAL A 108 1.17 0.64 -11.87
N VAL A 109 0.42 -0.09 -12.70
CA VAL A 109 -0.89 0.35 -13.18
C VAL A 109 -1.94 -0.09 -12.15
N TRP A 110 -2.48 0.88 -11.43
CA TRP A 110 -3.52 0.67 -10.41
C TRP A 110 -4.89 0.67 -11.06
N THR A 111 -5.68 -0.37 -10.82
CA THR A 111 -6.99 -0.55 -11.43
C THR A 111 -8.06 -0.99 -10.44
N ASN A 112 -9.32 -1.00 -10.86
CA ASN A 112 -10.43 -1.60 -10.11
C ASN A 112 -10.32 -3.14 -9.94
N TYR A 113 -9.37 -3.80 -10.64
CA TYR A 113 -9.02 -5.21 -10.47
C TYR A 113 -7.69 -5.41 -9.71
N GLY A 114 -7.15 -4.36 -9.11
CA GLY A 114 -5.87 -4.38 -8.39
C GLY A 114 -4.68 -3.99 -9.28
N PRO A 115 -3.45 -4.33 -8.85
CA PRO A 115 -2.23 -3.94 -9.54
C PRO A 115 -1.96 -4.78 -10.79
N PHE A 116 -1.41 -4.12 -11.82
CA PHE A 116 -0.87 -4.74 -13.02
C PHE A 116 0.56 -4.26 -13.24
N ALA A 117 1.40 -5.10 -13.83
CA ALA A 117 2.65 -4.66 -14.44
C ALA A 117 2.37 -3.70 -15.60
N VAL A 118 3.29 -2.77 -15.84
CA VAL A 118 3.16 -1.78 -16.93
C VAL A 118 3.38 -2.43 -18.29
N GLU A 119 4.33 -3.37 -18.37
CA GLU A 119 4.92 -3.88 -19.60
C GLU A 119 3.93 -4.56 -20.53
N ASP A 120 3.04 -5.40 -20.01
CA ASP A 120 2.06 -6.16 -20.82
C ASP A 120 0.60 -5.75 -20.52
N PHE A 121 0.40 -4.60 -19.92
CA PHE A 121 -0.92 -4.14 -19.44
C PHE A 121 -2.04 -4.24 -20.47
N ALA A 122 -1.79 -3.84 -21.73
CA ALA A 122 -2.83 -3.84 -22.75
C ALA A 122 -3.37 -5.25 -23.05
N LEU A 123 -2.50 -6.27 -23.07
CA LEU A 123 -2.88 -7.67 -23.29
C LEU A 123 -3.60 -8.21 -22.05
N ARG A 124 -3.08 -7.95 -20.86
CA ARG A 124 -3.69 -8.39 -19.59
C ARG A 124 -5.05 -7.75 -19.35
N LYS A 125 -5.21 -6.49 -19.76
CA LYS A 125 -6.52 -5.83 -19.74
C LYS A 125 -7.55 -6.62 -20.56
N LEU A 126 -7.20 -7.06 -21.77
CA LEU A 126 -8.09 -7.88 -22.61
C LEU A 126 -8.42 -9.22 -21.98
N ASP A 127 -7.45 -9.90 -21.37
CA ASP A 127 -7.64 -11.18 -20.69
C ASP A 127 -8.62 -11.05 -19.52
N VAL A 128 -8.45 -10.02 -18.69
CA VAL A 128 -9.36 -9.73 -17.56
C VAL A 128 -10.77 -9.43 -18.03
N MET A 129 -10.92 -8.59 -19.05
CA MET A 129 -12.23 -8.24 -19.61
C MET A 129 -12.93 -9.47 -20.22
N ALA A 130 -12.18 -10.35 -20.89
CA ALA A 130 -12.70 -11.60 -21.44
C ALA A 130 -13.18 -12.53 -20.32
N ALA A 131 -12.38 -12.76 -19.31
CA ALA A 131 -12.71 -13.61 -18.17
C ALA A 131 -13.94 -13.09 -17.39
N ALA A 132 -14.00 -11.79 -17.11
CA ALA A 132 -15.12 -11.17 -16.41
C ALA A 132 -16.43 -11.27 -17.21
N ASN A 133 -16.39 -11.07 -18.53
CA ASN A 133 -17.57 -11.19 -19.38
C ASN A 133 -18.06 -12.62 -19.59
N GLN A 134 -17.16 -13.62 -19.50
CA GLN A 134 -17.55 -15.03 -19.51
C GLN A 134 -18.29 -15.44 -18.22
N SER A 135 -17.91 -14.87 -17.08
CA SER A 135 -18.49 -15.18 -15.78
C SER A 135 -19.91 -14.63 -15.60
N ALA A 136 -20.31 -13.62 -16.39
CA ALA A 136 -21.62 -12.95 -16.27
C ALA A 136 -22.23 -12.64 -17.65
N PRO A 137 -22.61 -13.66 -18.42
CA PRO A 137 -23.21 -13.44 -19.76
C PRO A 137 -24.55 -12.70 -19.62
N GLY A 138 -24.76 -11.71 -20.49
CA GLY A 138 -26.00 -10.91 -20.54
C GLY A 138 -26.03 -9.69 -19.61
N LEU A 139 -25.00 -9.48 -18.78
CA LEU A 139 -24.82 -8.24 -18.03
C LEU A 139 -24.02 -7.21 -18.82
N PRO A 140 -24.04 -5.91 -18.42
CA PRO A 140 -23.14 -4.92 -18.99
C PRO A 140 -21.70 -5.40 -18.95
N LYS A 141 -20.95 -5.19 -20.03
CA LYS A 141 -19.55 -5.65 -20.12
C LYS A 141 -18.71 -5.03 -19.01
N ALA A 142 -17.99 -5.87 -18.28
CA ALA A 142 -17.00 -5.42 -17.32
C ALA A 142 -15.83 -4.73 -18.06
N ASP A 143 -15.37 -3.61 -17.53
CA ASP A 143 -14.19 -2.89 -18.02
C ASP A 143 -13.14 -2.75 -16.92
N VAL A 144 -11.89 -2.70 -17.35
CA VAL A 144 -10.75 -2.41 -16.48
C VAL A 144 -10.49 -0.91 -16.51
N ASN A 145 -10.82 -0.25 -15.41
CA ASN A 145 -10.60 1.18 -15.25
C ASN A 145 -9.22 1.41 -14.61
N VAL A 146 -8.37 2.19 -15.28
CA VAL A 146 -7.10 2.64 -14.73
C VAL A 146 -7.35 3.82 -13.79
N LEU A 147 -6.95 3.67 -12.54
CA LEU A 147 -7.07 4.68 -11.50
C LEU A 147 -5.83 5.58 -11.49
N SER A 148 -4.64 4.98 -11.62
CA SER A 148 -3.38 5.72 -11.71
C SER A 148 -2.26 4.82 -12.25
N ILE A 149 -1.14 5.45 -12.61
CA ILE A 149 0.15 4.79 -12.87
C ILE A 149 1.14 5.47 -11.94
N ASP A 150 1.58 4.77 -10.90
CA ASP A 150 2.43 5.34 -9.86
C ASP A 150 3.16 4.23 -9.08
N LYS A 151 4.23 4.61 -8.40
CA LYS A 151 4.92 3.76 -7.41
C LYS A 151 4.14 3.64 -6.10
N PHE A 152 3.32 4.62 -5.75
CA PHE A 152 2.58 4.70 -4.50
C PHE A 152 1.08 4.54 -4.74
N PRO A 153 0.44 3.53 -4.14
CA PRO A 153 -1.01 3.37 -4.21
C PRO A 153 -1.74 4.35 -3.30
N ARG A 154 -3.07 4.40 -3.44
CA ARG A 154 -3.96 5.12 -2.53
C ARG A 154 -3.96 4.47 -1.16
N MET A 155 -3.95 5.28 -0.08
CA MET A 155 -4.00 4.78 1.29
C MET A 155 -5.20 3.87 1.53
N VAL A 156 -6.39 4.30 1.14
CA VAL A 156 -7.66 3.63 1.50
C VAL A 156 -7.84 2.24 0.88
N ASP A 157 -7.04 1.88 -0.12
CA ASP A 157 -7.03 0.52 -0.68
C ASP A 157 -6.30 -0.48 0.23
N TYR A 158 -5.54 0.01 1.22
CA TYR A 158 -4.71 -0.78 2.15
C TYR A 158 -5.04 -0.54 3.61
N VAL A 159 -5.19 0.73 3.99
CA VAL A 159 -5.45 1.17 5.36
C VAL A 159 -6.60 2.16 5.37
N VAL A 160 -7.64 1.84 6.13
CA VAL A 160 -8.78 2.74 6.38
C VAL A 160 -8.67 3.21 7.82
N PRO A 161 -8.06 4.39 8.07
CA PRO A 161 -7.86 4.89 9.43
C PRO A 161 -9.18 5.35 10.03
N THR A 162 -9.38 5.06 11.32
CA THR A 162 -10.57 5.50 12.06
C THR A 162 -10.55 6.99 12.33
N GLY A 163 -11.73 7.63 12.42
CA GLY A 163 -11.87 9.02 12.84
C GLY A 163 -11.38 10.06 11.83
N VAL A 164 -11.19 9.69 10.55
CA VAL A 164 -10.82 10.63 9.48
C VAL A 164 -11.90 10.70 8.40
N ARG A 165 -11.88 11.76 7.63
CA ARG A 165 -12.67 11.95 6.41
C ARG A 165 -11.73 12.23 5.25
N ILE A 166 -11.92 11.52 4.13
CA ILE A 166 -11.17 11.70 2.89
C ILE A 166 -12.20 11.90 1.78
N GLY A 167 -12.23 13.10 1.21
CA GLY A 167 -13.22 13.47 0.19
C GLY A 167 -12.97 12.80 -1.15
N ASP A 168 -11.70 12.50 -1.47
CA ASP A 168 -11.27 11.81 -2.69
C ASP A 168 -10.11 10.87 -2.37
N ALA A 169 -10.29 9.58 -2.65
CA ALA A 169 -9.30 8.54 -2.35
C ALA A 169 -7.95 8.77 -3.05
N ASP A 170 -7.96 9.35 -4.25
CA ASP A 170 -6.75 9.61 -5.06
C ASP A 170 -5.86 10.72 -4.46
N ARG A 171 -6.36 11.42 -3.43
CA ARG A 171 -5.67 12.53 -2.80
C ARG A 171 -4.79 12.14 -1.63
N VAL A 172 -4.80 10.88 -1.20
CA VAL A 172 -4.01 10.42 -0.05
C VAL A 172 -3.24 9.17 -0.43
N ARG A 173 -1.92 9.27 -0.44
CA ARG A 173 -1.01 8.16 -0.72
C ARG A 173 -0.86 7.25 0.49
N LEU A 174 -0.70 5.94 0.25
CA LEU A 174 -0.20 5.02 1.29
C LEU A 174 1.14 5.55 1.83
N GLY A 175 1.30 5.54 3.15
CA GLY A 175 2.42 6.20 3.84
C GLY A 175 2.10 7.61 4.33
N ALA A 176 0.92 8.15 4.05
CA ALA A 176 0.42 9.34 4.74
C ALA A 176 -0.02 9.00 6.16
N HIS A 177 0.22 9.90 7.11
CA HIS A 177 -0.17 9.79 8.52
C HIS A 177 -1.32 10.76 8.81
N LEU A 178 -2.53 10.26 9.00
CA LEU A 178 -3.69 11.10 9.30
C LEU A 178 -4.14 10.87 10.74
N SER A 179 -3.96 11.87 11.61
CA SER A 179 -4.47 11.81 12.98
C SER A 179 -5.99 11.80 13.01
N GLU A 180 -6.55 11.28 14.09
CA GLU A 180 -8.00 11.32 14.34
C GLU A 180 -8.52 12.77 14.30
N GLY A 181 -9.71 12.96 13.73
CA GLY A 181 -10.30 14.26 13.49
C GLY A 181 -9.83 14.97 12.23
N THR A 182 -8.92 14.36 11.44
CA THR A 182 -8.48 14.94 10.17
C THR A 182 -9.55 14.83 9.09
N THR A 183 -9.77 15.91 8.36
CA THR A 183 -10.54 15.92 7.11
C THR A 183 -9.63 16.32 5.94
N VAL A 184 -9.52 15.48 4.93
CA VAL A 184 -8.86 15.83 3.67
C VAL A 184 -9.95 16.15 2.65
N MET A 185 -10.00 17.42 2.20
CA MET A 185 -10.96 17.88 1.21
C MET A 185 -10.57 17.45 -0.20
N HIS A 186 -11.48 17.57 -1.17
CA HIS A 186 -11.24 17.17 -2.56
C HIS A 186 -10.03 17.84 -3.22
N ALA A 187 -9.73 19.10 -2.85
CA ALA A 187 -8.55 19.80 -3.31
C ALA A 187 -7.30 19.51 -2.49
N GLY A 188 -7.46 18.92 -1.28
CA GLY A 188 -6.36 18.52 -0.43
C GLY A 188 -5.57 17.35 -1.03
N PHE A 189 -4.27 17.31 -0.75
CA PHE A 189 -3.40 16.19 -1.13
C PHE A 189 -2.39 15.91 -0.02
N VAL A 190 -2.27 14.64 0.38
CA VAL A 190 -1.30 14.22 1.40
C VAL A 190 -0.37 13.16 0.80
N ASN A 191 0.93 13.49 0.75
CA ASN A 191 1.95 12.58 0.25
C ASN A 191 2.35 11.54 1.32
N PHE A 192 3.10 10.50 0.91
CA PHE A 192 3.73 9.58 1.86
C PHE A 192 4.75 10.32 2.74
N ASN A 193 5.04 9.79 3.92
CA ASN A 193 5.90 10.41 4.92
C ASN A 193 5.50 11.86 5.27
N ALA A 194 4.22 12.17 5.17
CA ALA A 194 3.62 13.47 5.46
C ALA A 194 2.29 13.27 6.17
N GLY A 195 1.71 14.31 6.72
CA GLY A 195 0.37 14.21 7.28
C GLY A 195 0.08 15.17 8.42
N THR A 196 -0.92 14.82 9.23
CA THR A 196 -1.41 15.60 10.34
C THR A 196 -1.07 14.91 11.67
N LEU A 197 -0.68 15.69 12.66
CA LEU A 197 -0.35 15.22 14.02
C LEU A 197 -1.42 15.60 15.06
N GLY A 198 -2.57 16.09 14.60
CA GLY A 198 -3.73 16.47 15.39
C GLY A 198 -4.95 16.73 14.51
N VAL A 199 -6.05 17.22 15.10
CA VAL A 199 -7.26 17.60 14.38
C VAL A 199 -6.92 18.67 13.34
N SER A 200 -7.22 18.43 12.07
CA SER A 200 -6.81 19.29 10.96
C SER A 200 -7.77 19.23 9.80
N MET A 201 -7.84 20.31 9.02
CA MET A 201 -8.51 20.33 7.72
C MET A 201 -7.48 20.58 6.62
N VAL A 202 -7.32 19.61 5.73
CA VAL A 202 -6.36 19.68 4.62
C VAL A 202 -7.10 20.08 3.36
N GLU A 203 -6.92 21.33 2.93
CA GLU A 203 -7.50 21.88 1.70
C GLU A 203 -6.45 22.05 0.59
N GLY A 204 -5.17 22.06 0.96
CA GLY A 204 -4.03 22.20 0.06
C GLY A 204 -3.13 20.97 0.04
N ARG A 205 -1.93 21.15 -0.54
CA ARG A 205 -0.94 20.08 -0.67
C ARG A 205 -0.06 19.97 0.58
N VAL A 206 0.00 18.79 1.16
CA VAL A 206 0.98 18.39 2.19
C VAL A 206 2.06 17.55 1.52
N SER A 207 3.22 18.17 1.28
CA SER A 207 4.35 17.51 0.60
C SER A 207 5.07 16.54 1.53
N GLN A 208 5.85 15.62 0.96
CA GLN A 208 6.69 14.67 1.70
C GLN A 208 7.54 15.42 2.75
N GLY A 209 7.59 14.87 3.97
CA GLY A 209 8.35 15.45 5.09
C GLY A 209 7.60 16.55 5.85
N VAL A 210 6.41 16.97 5.41
CA VAL A 210 5.62 18.00 6.09
C VAL A 210 4.63 17.36 7.06
N GLY A 211 4.62 17.83 8.32
CA GLY A 211 3.65 17.49 9.35
C GLY A 211 2.85 18.72 9.77
N GLY A 212 1.52 18.69 9.63
CA GLY A 212 0.62 19.70 10.16
C GLY A 212 0.38 19.49 11.66
N GLY A 213 0.48 20.57 12.45
CA GLY A 213 0.13 20.56 13.87
C GLY A 213 -1.39 20.54 14.10
N ASN A 214 -1.78 20.64 15.40
CA ASN A 214 -3.18 20.72 15.77
C ASN A 214 -3.79 22.06 15.33
N GLY A 215 -4.93 22.02 14.63
CA GLY A 215 -5.62 23.23 14.15
C GLY A 215 -5.07 23.84 12.85
N SER A 216 -4.30 23.04 12.07
CA SER A 216 -3.80 23.44 10.75
C SER A 216 -4.85 23.27 9.67
#